data_5062008659267b3e9e7584a5b25b209b
#
_entry.id   5062008659267b3e9e7584a5b25b209b
#
_cell.length_a   1.000
_cell.length_b   1.000
_cell.length_c   1.000
_cell.angle_alpha   90.00
_cell.angle_beta   90.00
_cell.angle_gamma   90.00
#
_symmetry.space_group_name_H-M   'P 1'
#
loop_
_entity.id
_entity.type
_entity.pdbx_description
1 polymer ?
#
loop_
_entity_poly.entity_id
_entity_poly.type
_entity_poly.pdbx_seq_one_letter_code
_entity_poly.pdbx_strand_id
1 'polypeptide(L)'
;MSKKSRSEGNRVAMAIKANKSSYYISDVDLEDNVEDVSASLISIRKTLGKVSAGFLIISAGVTNLIVAVDTTGKDLSALEWLRASVQGITTQVEGSEDVATMSIEIDTPFKLKDVVRGLAFAYLRSQGELEEESEEEEYFEI
;
A
#
# COMPACT_ATOMS: atom_id res chain seq x y z
N MET A 1 -0.45 14.22 14.54
CA MET A 1 -0.20 13.86 13.13
C MET A 1 0.62 14.94 12.48
N SER A 2 1.68 14.56 11.81
CA SER A 2 2.56 15.55 11.18
C SER A 2 1.90 16.12 9.94
N LYS A 3 2.38 17.30 9.56
CA LYS A 3 1.90 17.94 8.35
C LYS A 3 2.17 17.09 7.12
N LYS A 4 3.33 16.43 7.10
CA LYS A 4 3.73 15.61 5.98
C LYS A 4 2.85 14.36 5.86
N SER A 5 2.51 13.72 6.98
CA SER A 5 1.66 12.54 6.93
C SER A 5 0.25 12.90 6.44
N ARG A 6 -0.24 14.06 6.83
CA ARG A 6 -1.54 14.51 6.37
C ARG A 6 -1.51 14.81 4.86
N SER A 7 -0.45 15.44 4.41
CA SER A 7 -0.30 15.80 3.01
C SER A 7 -0.20 14.53 2.14
N GLU A 8 0.61 13.56 2.57
CA GLU A 8 0.76 12.31 1.83
C GLU A 8 -0.53 11.51 1.83
N GLY A 9 -1.22 11.46 2.97
CA GLY A 9 -2.50 10.77 3.05
C GLY A 9 -3.53 11.39 2.12
N ASN A 10 -3.58 12.71 2.09
CA ASN A 10 -4.53 13.40 1.24
C ASN A 10 -4.23 13.15 -0.24
N ARG A 11 -2.94 13.15 -0.61
CA ARG A 11 -2.54 12.89 -1.98
C ARG A 11 -3.01 11.51 -2.44
N VAL A 12 -2.80 10.49 -1.59
CA VAL A 12 -3.19 9.13 -1.94
C VAL A 12 -4.71 9.03 -2.05
N ALA A 13 -5.43 9.61 -1.08
CA ALA A 13 -6.88 9.54 -1.11
C ALA A 13 -7.45 10.20 -2.36
N MET A 14 -6.89 11.32 -2.76
CA MET A 14 -7.36 12.01 -3.95
C MET A 14 -7.07 11.19 -5.21
N ALA A 15 -5.93 10.51 -5.25
CA ALA A 15 -5.59 9.65 -6.39
C ALA A 15 -6.57 8.49 -6.49
N ILE A 16 -6.93 7.89 -5.35
CA ILE A 16 -7.90 6.79 -5.35
C ILE A 16 -9.23 7.27 -5.90
N LYS A 17 -9.70 8.43 -5.43
CA LYS A 17 -10.97 8.97 -5.89
C LYS A 17 -10.94 9.30 -7.38
N ALA A 18 -9.84 9.90 -7.84
CA ALA A 18 -9.73 10.31 -9.23
C ALA A 18 -9.73 9.11 -10.17
N ASN A 19 -9.05 8.05 -9.76
CA ASN A 19 -8.92 6.85 -10.59
C ASN A 19 -10.03 5.86 -10.37
N LYS A 20 -10.88 6.07 -9.37
CA LYS A 20 -11.97 5.16 -9.01
C LYS A 20 -11.44 3.75 -8.80
N SER A 21 -10.29 3.67 -8.14
CA SER A 21 -9.61 2.40 -7.93
C SER A 21 -10.31 1.57 -6.86
N SER A 22 -10.44 0.27 -7.11
CA SER A 22 -10.90 -0.66 -6.06
C SER A 22 -9.77 -0.99 -5.12
N TYR A 23 -8.56 -1.07 -5.64
CA TYR A 23 -7.34 -1.30 -4.85
C TYR A 23 -6.24 -0.40 -5.39
N TYR A 24 -5.47 0.17 -4.50
CA TYR A 24 -4.47 1.16 -4.88
C TYR A 24 -3.17 0.93 -4.13
N ILE A 25 -2.06 1.03 -4.82
CA ILE A 25 -0.73 0.86 -4.25
C ILE A 25 0.05 2.12 -4.51
N SER A 26 0.63 2.71 -3.46
CA SER A 26 1.34 3.97 -3.60
C SER A 26 2.54 4.04 -2.68
N ASP A 27 3.59 4.69 -3.15
CA ASP A 27 4.68 5.13 -2.28
C ASP A 27 4.21 6.35 -1.51
N VAL A 28 4.73 6.50 -0.30
CA VAL A 28 4.56 7.72 0.48
C VAL A 28 5.94 8.13 0.98
N ASP A 29 6.15 9.42 1.12
CA ASP A 29 7.44 9.94 1.57
C ASP A 29 7.36 10.32 3.03
N LEU A 30 7.42 9.31 3.89
CA LEU A 30 7.35 9.49 5.33
C LEU A 30 8.59 8.93 6.03
N GLU A 31 9.58 8.57 5.23
CA GLU A 31 10.89 8.18 5.70
C GLU A 31 10.81 6.99 6.66
N ASP A 32 11.50 7.06 7.79
CA ASP A 32 11.57 5.96 8.76
C ASP A 32 10.50 6.07 9.85
N ASN A 33 9.52 6.94 9.68
CA ASN A 33 8.58 7.27 10.74
C ASN A 33 7.33 6.40 10.70
N VAL A 34 7.33 5.34 11.51
CA VAL A 34 6.22 4.38 11.57
C VAL A 34 4.92 5.07 11.97
N GLU A 35 5.00 6.01 12.91
CA GLU A 35 3.80 6.68 13.39
C GLU A 35 3.16 7.53 12.31
N ASP A 36 3.98 8.18 11.49
CA ASP A 36 3.44 8.99 10.40
C ASP A 36 2.80 8.11 9.33
N VAL A 37 3.37 6.94 9.06
CA VAL A 37 2.79 6.02 8.09
C VAL A 37 1.42 5.55 8.59
N SER A 38 1.34 5.18 9.86
CA SER A 38 0.08 4.75 10.45
C SER A 38 -0.95 5.87 10.44
N ALA A 39 -0.51 7.09 10.74
CA ALA A 39 -1.41 8.24 10.72
C ALA A 39 -1.91 8.52 9.32
N SER A 40 -1.04 8.37 8.30
CA SER A 40 -1.46 8.55 6.93
C SER A 40 -2.50 7.51 6.53
N LEU A 41 -2.32 6.26 6.96
CA LEU A 41 -3.27 5.20 6.64
C LEU A 41 -4.65 5.57 7.16
N ILE A 42 -4.71 6.04 8.40
CA ILE A 42 -5.97 6.45 9.02
C ILE A 42 -6.56 7.64 8.27
N SER A 43 -5.71 8.59 7.92
CA SER A 43 -6.15 9.79 7.21
C SER A 43 -6.74 9.46 5.84
N ILE A 44 -6.12 8.52 5.13
CA ILE A 44 -6.63 8.09 3.83
C ILE A 44 -8.03 7.52 3.98
N ARG A 45 -8.20 6.61 4.93
CA ARG A 45 -9.51 5.98 5.14
C ARG A 45 -10.56 7.02 5.48
N LYS A 46 -10.21 7.96 6.32
CA LYS A 46 -11.15 9.01 6.72
C LYS A 46 -11.52 9.90 5.54
N THR A 47 -10.53 10.26 4.72
CA THR A 47 -10.76 11.13 3.58
C THR A 47 -11.59 10.44 2.51
N LEU A 48 -11.43 9.14 2.34
CA LEU A 48 -12.21 8.38 1.38
C LEU A 48 -13.69 8.35 1.75
N GLY A 49 -14.00 8.41 3.05
CA GLY A 49 -15.38 8.40 3.47
C GLY A 49 -16.10 7.15 3.03
N LYS A 50 -17.08 7.30 2.15
CA LYS A 50 -17.89 6.18 1.69
C LYS A 50 -17.32 5.50 0.46
N VAL A 51 -16.22 6.01 -0.07
CA VAL A 51 -15.58 5.37 -1.21
C VAL A 51 -15.00 4.02 -0.78
N SER A 52 -15.38 2.96 -1.48
CA SER A 52 -14.93 1.62 -1.14
C SER A 52 -13.64 1.34 -1.90
N ALA A 53 -12.54 1.22 -1.17
CA ALA A 53 -11.25 0.93 -1.78
C ALA A 53 -10.33 0.33 -0.74
N GLY A 54 -9.49 -0.60 -1.17
CA GLY A 54 -8.37 -1.08 -0.38
C GLY A 54 -7.11 -0.40 -0.85
N PHE A 55 -6.17 -0.18 0.04
CA PHE A 55 -4.93 0.49 -0.37
C PHE A 55 -3.76 0.02 0.46
N LEU A 56 -2.60 0.05 -0.18
CA LEU A 56 -1.32 -0.35 0.41
C LEU A 56 -0.35 0.79 0.16
N ILE A 57 0.28 1.29 1.22
CA ILE A 57 1.26 2.37 1.10
C ILE A 57 2.61 1.85 1.56
N ILE A 58 3.65 2.35 0.90
CA ILE A 58 5.03 1.92 1.13
C ILE A 58 5.87 3.15 1.42
N SER A 59 6.54 3.17 2.56
CA SER A 59 7.49 4.23 2.88
C SER A 59 8.87 3.62 3.02
N ALA A 60 9.78 4.01 2.14
CA ALA A 60 11.17 3.55 2.17
C ALA A 60 12.02 4.68 2.68
N GLY A 61 12.49 4.56 3.92
CA GLY A 61 13.33 5.57 4.52
C GLY A 61 14.81 5.28 4.30
N VAL A 62 15.62 5.80 5.19
CA VAL A 62 17.06 5.59 5.13
C VAL A 62 17.42 4.19 5.61
N THR A 63 16.81 3.77 6.71
CA THR A 63 17.12 2.48 7.33
C THR A 63 15.93 1.55 7.46
N ASN A 64 14.72 2.06 7.24
CA ASN A 64 13.51 1.27 7.48
C ASN A 64 12.64 1.18 6.24
N LEU A 65 12.01 0.02 6.09
CA LEU A 65 10.97 -0.18 5.11
C LEU A 65 9.67 -0.39 5.87
N ILE A 66 8.66 0.41 5.55
CA ILE A 66 7.37 0.36 6.24
C ILE A 66 6.29 0.16 5.20
N VAL A 67 5.44 -0.83 5.42
CA VAL A 67 4.31 -1.10 4.52
C VAL A 67 3.06 -1.17 5.37
N ALA A 68 2.03 -0.47 4.95
CA ALA A 68 0.77 -0.43 5.69
C ALA A 68 -0.39 -0.63 4.73
N VAL A 69 -1.37 -1.40 5.15
CA VAL A 69 -2.47 -1.85 4.29
C VAL A 69 -3.79 -1.64 5.00
N ASP A 70 -4.79 -1.17 4.27
CA ASP A 70 -6.15 -1.04 4.80
C ASP A 70 -7.09 -1.53 3.71
N THR A 71 -7.81 -2.62 4.01
CA THR A 71 -8.80 -3.18 3.09
C THR A 71 -10.19 -3.20 3.72
N THR A 72 -10.44 -2.28 4.64
CA THR A 72 -11.73 -2.21 5.34
C THR A 72 -12.86 -2.16 4.33
N GLY A 73 -13.85 -3.03 4.52
CA GLY A 73 -15.01 -3.08 3.64
C GLY A 73 -14.80 -3.87 2.37
N LYS A 74 -13.63 -4.46 2.18
CA LYS A 74 -13.35 -5.30 1.02
C LYS A 74 -13.24 -6.75 1.47
N ASP A 75 -13.37 -7.65 0.51
CA ASP A 75 -13.23 -9.08 0.81
C ASP A 75 -11.78 -9.51 0.97
N LEU A 76 -10.86 -8.74 0.43
CA LEU A 76 -9.44 -9.08 0.49
C LEU A 76 -8.90 -8.83 1.89
N SER A 77 -8.16 -9.80 2.44
CA SER A 77 -7.57 -9.67 3.76
C SER A 77 -6.33 -8.78 3.70
N ALA A 78 -6.30 -7.74 4.54
CA ALA A 78 -5.15 -6.86 4.60
C ALA A 78 -3.90 -7.63 5.01
N LEU A 79 -4.03 -8.51 5.98
CA LEU A 79 -2.89 -9.28 6.48
C LEU A 79 -2.32 -10.19 5.41
N GLU A 80 -3.18 -10.86 4.64
CA GLU A 80 -2.71 -11.76 3.60
C GLU A 80 -2.06 -10.98 2.45
N TRP A 81 -2.65 -9.84 2.10
CA TRP A 81 -2.06 -8.99 1.06
C TRP A 81 -0.69 -8.51 1.49
N LEU A 82 -0.57 -8.09 2.76
CA LEU A 82 0.71 -7.64 3.28
C LEU A 82 1.74 -8.77 3.27
N ARG A 83 1.35 -9.95 3.74
CA ARG A 83 2.28 -11.09 3.75
C ARG A 83 2.81 -11.39 2.37
N ALA A 84 1.92 -11.41 1.39
CA ALA A 84 2.32 -11.68 0.02
C ALA A 84 3.25 -10.59 -0.51
N SER A 85 2.98 -9.35 -0.13
CA SER A 85 3.73 -8.20 -0.63
C SER A 85 5.16 -8.14 -0.10
N VAL A 86 5.40 -8.73 1.08
CA VAL A 86 6.73 -8.72 1.67
C VAL A 86 7.34 -10.10 1.73
N GLN A 87 6.81 -11.02 0.94
CA GLN A 87 7.32 -12.38 0.87
C GLN A 87 8.77 -12.38 0.44
N GLY A 88 9.62 -13.12 1.18
CA GLY A 88 11.04 -13.13 0.90
C GLY A 88 11.80 -12.01 1.56
N ILE A 89 11.10 -11.03 2.12
CA ILE A 89 11.73 -9.91 2.80
C ILE A 89 11.62 -10.09 4.32
N THR A 90 10.41 -10.35 4.80
CA THR A 90 10.20 -10.55 6.22
C THR A 90 8.92 -11.34 6.46
N THR A 91 8.86 -12.02 7.61
CA THR A 91 7.62 -12.64 8.07
C THR A 91 7.02 -11.87 9.23
N GLN A 92 7.61 -10.74 9.61
CA GLN A 92 7.16 -9.97 10.76
C GLN A 92 6.11 -8.97 10.34
N VAL A 93 4.88 -9.43 10.25
CA VAL A 93 3.74 -8.61 9.90
C VAL A 93 2.73 -8.67 11.03
N GLU A 94 1.99 -7.58 11.23
CA GLU A 94 1.01 -7.47 12.31
C GLU A 94 -0.28 -6.94 11.75
N GLY A 95 -1.39 -7.39 12.31
CA GLY A 95 -2.65 -6.81 11.93
C GLY A 95 -3.77 -7.81 11.84
N SER A 96 -4.80 -7.42 11.11
CA SER A 96 -6.02 -8.19 10.99
C SER A 96 -6.42 -8.24 9.52
N GLU A 97 -7.64 -8.71 9.28
CA GLU A 97 -8.15 -8.74 7.91
C GLU A 97 -8.41 -7.34 7.36
N ASP A 98 -8.61 -6.36 8.23
CA ASP A 98 -8.95 -5.02 7.78
C ASP A 98 -7.73 -4.11 7.66
N VAL A 99 -6.78 -4.20 8.59
CA VAL A 99 -5.63 -3.32 8.62
C VAL A 99 -4.42 -4.11 9.06
N ALA A 100 -3.31 -3.94 8.36
CA ALA A 100 -2.06 -4.65 8.69
C ALA A 100 -0.87 -3.77 8.39
N THR A 101 0.19 -3.93 9.17
CA THR A 101 1.40 -3.12 9.01
C THR A 101 2.65 -3.96 9.19
N MET A 102 3.74 -3.47 8.62
CA MET A 102 5.05 -4.07 8.73
C MET A 102 6.09 -2.95 8.77
N SER A 103 7.06 -3.08 9.64
CA SER A 103 8.17 -2.16 9.69
C SER A 103 9.42 -2.95 10.04
N ILE A 104 10.44 -2.86 9.18
CA ILE A 104 11.70 -3.53 9.44
C ILE A 104 12.86 -2.61 9.14
N GLU A 105 13.94 -2.83 9.86
CA GLU A 105 15.19 -2.16 9.60
C GLU A 105 15.96 -3.00 8.58
N ILE A 106 16.40 -2.36 7.51
CA ILE A 106 17.04 -3.08 6.42
C ILE A 106 18.00 -2.14 5.69
N ASP A 107 19.02 -2.71 5.04
CA ASP A 107 20.07 -1.89 4.46
C ASP A 107 19.65 -1.11 3.24
N THR A 108 18.73 -1.63 2.45
CA THR A 108 18.37 -1.01 1.19
C THR A 108 16.86 -0.87 1.03
N PRO A 109 16.23 -0.05 1.89
CA PRO A 109 14.76 0.05 1.82
C PRO A 109 14.28 0.55 0.46
N PHE A 110 15.01 1.49 -0.10
CA PHE A 110 14.59 2.10 -1.35
C PHE A 110 14.54 1.11 -2.50
N LYS A 111 15.48 0.16 -2.52
CA LYS A 111 15.48 -0.87 -3.56
C LYS A 111 14.34 -1.85 -3.38
N LEU A 112 14.01 -2.13 -2.13
CA LEU A 112 13.00 -3.14 -1.84
C LEU A 112 11.57 -2.63 -2.06
N LYS A 113 11.37 -1.32 -2.10
CA LYS A 113 10.01 -0.83 -2.31
C LYS A 113 9.45 -1.27 -3.65
N ASP A 114 10.30 -1.38 -4.67
CA ASP A 114 9.81 -1.83 -5.97
C ASP A 114 9.48 -3.30 -5.96
N VAL A 115 10.23 -4.09 -5.19
CA VAL A 115 9.92 -5.51 -5.01
C VAL A 115 8.56 -5.65 -4.33
N VAL A 116 8.33 -4.88 -3.27
CA VAL A 116 7.06 -4.92 -2.56
C VAL A 116 5.92 -4.53 -3.50
N ARG A 117 6.10 -3.46 -4.26
CA ARG A 117 5.06 -3.02 -5.19
C ARG A 117 4.74 -4.12 -6.19
N GLY A 118 5.76 -4.76 -6.77
CA GLY A 118 5.55 -5.82 -7.73
C GLY A 118 4.80 -6.99 -7.13
N LEU A 119 5.19 -7.40 -5.92
CA LEU A 119 4.52 -8.51 -5.24
C LEU A 119 3.09 -8.14 -4.87
N ALA A 120 2.85 -6.87 -4.48
CA ALA A 120 1.51 -6.42 -4.14
C ALA A 120 0.59 -6.49 -5.35
N PHE A 121 1.07 -6.06 -6.51
CA PHE A 121 0.29 -6.16 -7.74
C PHE A 121 0.07 -7.62 -8.13
N ALA A 122 1.09 -8.46 -7.98
CA ALA A 122 0.99 -9.87 -8.34
C ALA A 122 -0.09 -10.55 -7.50
N TYR A 123 -0.16 -10.21 -6.22
CA TYR A 123 -1.17 -10.79 -5.36
C TYR A 123 -2.58 -10.36 -5.78
N LEU A 124 -2.76 -9.07 -6.07
CA LEU A 124 -4.06 -8.61 -6.54
C LEU A 124 -4.47 -9.33 -7.82
N ARG A 125 -3.51 -9.53 -8.71
CA ARG A 125 -3.78 -10.22 -9.96
C ARG A 125 -4.19 -11.67 -9.70
N SER A 126 -3.52 -12.32 -8.76
CA SER A 126 -3.84 -13.71 -8.42
C SER A 126 -5.22 -13.84 -7.80
N GLN A 127 -5.72 -12.77 -7.18
CA GLN A 127 -7.04 -12.75 -6.57
C GLN A 127 -8.12 -12.27 -7.52
N GLY A 128 -7.76 -11.97 -8.78
CA GLY A 128 -8.72 -11.51 -9.76
C GLY A 128 -9.11 -10.06 -9.61
N GLU A 129 -8.32 -9.27 -8.86
CA GLU A 129 -8.67 -7.88 -8.58
C GLU A 129 -8.08 -6.90 -9.57
N LEU A 130 -7.09 -7.32 -10.35
CA LEU A 130 -6.57 -6.53 -11.44
C LEU A 130 -6.99 -7.18 -12.73
N GLU A 131 -7.56 -6.40 -13.61
CA GLU A 131 -8.16 -6.99 -14.77
C GLU A 131 -7.50 -6.57 -16.03
N GLU A 132 -8.33 -6.28 -17.00
CA GLU A 132 -7.86 -6.08 -18.33
C GLU A 132 -6.98 -4.91 -18.50
N GLU A 133 -7.04 -3.95 -17.59
CA GLU A 133 -6.25 -2.79 -17.87
C GLU A 133 -4.78 -3.12 -17.92
N SER A 134 -4.33 -4.14 -17.21
CA SER A 134 -2.94 -4.53 -17.33
C SER A 134 -2.69 -5.17 -18.67
N GLU A 135 -3.69 -5.80 -19.26
CA GLU A 135 -3.55 -6.35 -20.59
C GLU A 135 -3.50 -5.28 -21.64
N GLU A 136 -4.27 -4.24 -21.42
CA GLU A 136 -4.30 -3.14 -22.39
C GLU A 136 -2.96 -2.46 -22.47
N GLU A 137 -2.28 -2.39 -21.37
CA GLU A 137 -0.97 -1.75 -21.38
C GLU A 137 -0.02 -2.48 -22.30
N GLU A 138 -0.19 -3.77 -22.43
CA GLU A 138 0.72 -4.52 -23.27
C GLU A 138 0.58 -4.18 -24.71
N TYR A 139 -0.56 -3.70 -25.12
CA TYR A 139 -0.75 -3.35 -26.50
C TYR A 139 0.08 -2.18 -26.92
N PHE A 140 0.40 -1.32 -26.00
CA PHE A 140 1.16 -0.14 -26.34
C PHE A 140 2.59 -0.45 -26.63
N GLU A 141 3.03 -1.58 -26.17
CA GLU A 141 4.41 -1.91 -26.37
C GLU A 141 4.70 -2.39 -27.76
N ILE A 142 3.72 -2.63 -28.50
CA ILE A 142 3.86 -3.15 -29.84
C ILE A 142 4.08 -2.05 -30.91
#